data_b90a03597cf3390c506418a7d9ddccd9
#
_entry.id   b90a03597cf3390c506418a7d9ddccd9
#
_cell.length_a   1.000
_cell.length_b   1.000
_cell.length_c   1.000
_cell.angle_alpha   90.00
_cell.angle_beta   90.00
_cell.angle_gamma   90.00
#
_symmetry.space_group_name_H-M   'P 1'
#
loop_
_entity.id
_entity.type
_entity.pdbx_description
1 polymer ?
#
loop_
_entity_poly.entity_id
_entity_poly.type
_entity_poly.pdbx_seq_one_letter_code
_entity_poly.pdbx_strand_id
1 'polypeptide(L)'
;TAVFRLTVILKQPVKIKPLRKAVLQAEKCFPFFRVQLRKGFFWYYLEHLPKHFPVEFDEQRFCRKFPKGSLLIRILVKDNSISLECSHILTDGTGAFEFLKTILILYSEECGAEIPAKYQINNADSWVSEEKYEDAYNRYFKTDIPPMVKRSKAFHLPYSLKSNPRFTWQYAIIPLEEIKKAAQIKGVSITVYLVSVYLFVLQEIYENLNGFSRYKKRKKLRIQVPVNLRNIFPSKTMRNFSLFVMPEIDLRLGHYMFDEIVKSVYHQMKLETDEKLINKNISRNVGSERKLFVRGIPLFLKSLILRLKYYSLGTSQYSGVLTNLGKIDLPNETAGLIDYFVMTPPPPNKMLKICCGVAGFDRKLTLSFGNSTHSQEFEEKFLEFLSDQNIPVEQKISK
;
A
#
# COMPACT_ATOMS: atom_id res chain seq x y z
N THR A 1 8.72 7.32 -9.24
CA THR A 1 7.34 7.41 -8.74
C THR A 1 6.85 6.02 -8.42
N ALA A 2 6.39 5.79 -7.19
CA ALA A 2 5.77 4.54 -6.80
C ALA A 2 4.34 4.53 -7.37
N VAL A 3 3.99 3.47 -8.09
CA VAL A 3 2.63 3.22 -8.61
C VAL A 3 2.14 1.97 -7.91
N PHE A 4 0.93 1.98 -7.38
CA PHE A 4 0.26 0.82 -6.81
C PHE A 4 -1.04 0.54 -7.56
N ARG A 5 -1.59 -0.65 -7.38
CA ARG A 5 -2.80 -1.08 -8.08
C ARG A 5 -3.81 -1.66 -7.09
N LEU A 6 -5.07 -1.25 -7.22
CA LEU A 6 -6.23 -1.89 -6.62
C LEU A 6 -7.01 -2.59 -7.74
N THR A 7 -7.21 -3.88 -7.61
CA THR A 7 -7.98 -4.66 -8.59
C THR A 7 -9.22 -5.22 -7.92
N VAL A 8 -10.37 -5.06 -8.54
CA VAL A 8 -11.60 -5.75 -8.20
C VAL A 8 -11.89 -6.82 -9.26
N ILE A 9 -12.21 -8.00 -8.79
CA ILE A 9 -12.67 -9.11 -9.64
C ILE A 9 -14.17 -9.20 -9.50
N LEU A 10 -14.88 -9.07 -10.61
CA LEU A 10 -16.32 -9.21 -10.68
C LEU A 10 -16.71 -10.68 -10.91
N LYS A 11 -17.94 -11.03 -10.52
CA LYS A 11 -18.52 -12.34 -10.82
C LYS A 11 -18.85 -12.54 -12.30
N GLN A 12 -19.01 -11.46 -13.04
CA GLN A 12 -19.33 -11.44 -14.47
C GLN A 12 -18.37 -10.53 -15.24
N PRO A 13 -18.25 -10.70 -16.59
CA PRO A 13 -17.44 -9.83 -17.43
C PRO A 13 -17.82 -8.34 -17.31
N VAL A 14 -16.82 -7.48 -17.37
CA VAL A 14 -17.00 -6.02 -17.27
C VAL A 14 -17.76 -5.48 -18.49
N LYS A 15 -18.84 -4.74 -18.24
CA LYS A 15 -19.57 -3.99 -19.27
C LYS A 15 -18.90 -2.64 -19.49
N ILE A 16 -18.19 -2.49 -20.59
CA ILE A 16 -17.33 -1.31 -20.88
C ILE A 16 -18.13 -0.01 -20.96
N LYS A 17 -19.32 -0.01 -21.61
CA LYS A 17 -20.14 1.21 -21.74
C LYS A 17 -20.60 1.74 -20.37
N PRO A 18 -21.23 0.94 -19.49
CA PRO A 18 -21.52 1.32 -18.11
C PRO A 18 -20.31 1.83 -17.33
N LEU A 19 -19.16 1.12 -17.43
CA LEU A 19 -17.96 1.54 -16.72
C LEU A 19 -17.45 2.93 -17.16
N ARG A 20 -17.44 3.21 -18.46
CA ARG A 20 -17.03 4.54 -18.96
C ARG A 20 -17.95 5.66 -18.47
N LYS A 21 -19.26 5.42 -18.40
CA LYS A 21 -20.20 6.38 -17.83
C LYS A 21 -19.95 6.59 -16.33
N ALA A 22 -19.77 5.51 -15.57
CA ALA A 22 -19.44 5.57 -14.15
C ALA A 22 -18.16 6.36 -13.87
N VAL A 23 -17.11 6.17 -14.67
CA VAL A 23 -15.85 6.92 -14.55
C VAL A 23 -16.06 8.41 -14.82
N LEU A 24 -16.81 8.79 -15.85
CA LEU A 24 -17.13 10.18 -16.17
C LEU A 24 -17.95 10.87 -15.06
N GLN A 25 -18.84 10.14 -14.40
CA GLN A 25 -19.56 10.65 -13.24
C GLN A 25 -18.66 10.78 -12.02
N ALA A 26 -17.83 9.77 -11.73
CA ALA A 26 -16.88 9.80 -10.63
C ALA A 26 -15.87 10.95 -10.73
N GLU A 27 -15.47 11.35 -11.95
CA GLU A 27 -14.58 12.50 -12.18
C GLU A 27 -15.11 13.81 -11.57
N LYS A 28 -16.42 14.00 -11.55
CA LYS A 28 -17.05 15.19 -10.97
C LYS A 28 -16.89 15.24 -9.46
N CYS A 29 -16.84 14.07 -8.81
CA CYS A 29 -16.66 13.96 -7.37
C CYS A 29 -15.18 14.07 -6.94
N PHE A 30 -14.23 13.83 -7.85
CA PHE A 30 -12.79 13.82 -7.57
C PHE A 30 -11.98 14.75 -8.50
N PRO A 31 -12.36 16.04 -8.63
CA PRO A 31 -11.64 16.98 -9.51
C PRO A 31 -10.18 17.17 -9.10
N PHE A 32 -9.85 16.98 -7.81
CA PHE A 32 -8.50 17.06 -7.25
C PHE A 32 -7.58 15.91 -7.70
N PHE A 33 -8.10 14.86 -8.33
CA PHE A 33 -7.30 13.81 -8.95
C PHE A 33 -6.98 14.08 -10.43
N ARG A 34 -7.63 15.06 -11.05
CA ARG A 34 -7.37 15.46 -12.45
C ARG A 34 -6.15 16.36 -12.54
N VAL A 35 -5.00 15.83 -12.20
CA VAL A 35 -3.72 16.56 -12.13
C VAL A 35 -2.59 15.79 -12.78
N GLN A 36 -1.58 16.53 -13.24
CA GLN A 36 -0.30 16.04 -13.71
C GLN A 36 0.83 16.50 -12.79
N LEU A 37 1.94 15.77 -12.78
CA LEU A 37 3.14 16.18 -12.06
C LEU A 37 4.01 17.07 -12.94
N ARG A 38 4.24 18.32 -12.51
CA ARG A 38 5.14 19.28 -13.15
C ARG A 38 6.42 19.44 -12.36
N LYS A 39 7.48 19.72 -13.10
CA LYS A 39 8.79 20.04 -12.54
C LYS A 39 9.00 21.53 -12.52
N GLY A 40 9.02 22.14 -11.34
CA GLY A 40 9.43 23.52 -11.13
C GLY A 40 10.94 23.62 -10.89
N PHE A 41 11.42 24.84 -10.64
CA PHE A 41 12.83 25.11 -10.37
C PHE A 41 13.26 24.56 -8.99
N PHE A 42 12.44 24.76 -7.98
CA PHE A 42 12.72 24.35 -6.59
C PHE A 42 11.98 23.06 -6.17
N TRP A 43 10.76 22.82 -6.71
CA TRP A 43 9.87 21.73 -6.29
C TRP A 43 9.14 21.12 -7.47
N TYR A 44 8.65 19.89 -7.28
CA TYR A 44 7.57 19.35 -8.09
C TYR A 44 6.23 19.88 -7.56
N TYR A 45 5.28 20.11 -8.44
CA TYR A 45 3.93 20.51 -8.08
C TYR A 45 2.90 19.77 -8.92
N LEU A 46 1.67 19.70 -8.40
CA LEU A 46 0.54 19.13 -9.11
C LEU A 46 -0.20 20.24 -9.82
N GLU A 47 -0.36 20.12 -11.13
CA GLU A 47 -1.05 21.07 -11.98
C GLU A 47 -2.33 20.45 -12.52
N HIS A 48 -3.44 21.18 -12.50
CA HIS A 48 -4.69 20.69 -13.07
C HIS A 48 -4.53 20.33 -14.55
N LEU A 49 -5.09 19.19 -14.93
CA LEU A 49 -5.09 18.68 -16.31
C LEU A 49 -6.52 18.35 -16.72
N PRO A 50 -7.17 19.16 -17.61
CA PRO A 50 -8.57 18.99 -18.01
C PRO A 50 -8.72 17.83 -19.01
N LYS A 51 -8.35 16.64 -18.58
CA LYS A 51 -8.51 15.38 -19.33
C LYS A 51 -9.37 14.42 -18.55
N HIS A 52 -10.07 13.53 -19.25
CA HIS A 52 -10.79 12.41 -18.63
C HIS A 52 -9.84 11.32 -18.19
N PHE A 53 -10.22 10.59 -17.13
CA PHE A 53 -9.45 9.42 -16.71
C PHE A 53 -9.47 8.35 -17.79
N PRO A 54 -8.31 7.81 -18.20
CA PRO A 54 -8.26 6.79 -19.24
C PRO A 54 -8.83 5.46 -18.72
N VAL A 55 -9.71 4.86 -19.52
CA VAL A 55 -10.19 3.48 -19.37
C VAL A 55 -9.57 2.67 -20.51
N GLU A 56 -8.55 1.90 -20.16
CA GLU A 56 -7.68 1.17 -21.10
C GLU A 56 -7.80 -0.34 -20.90
N PHE A 57 -7.40 -1.12 -21.91
CA PHE A 57 -7.26 -2.56 -21.77
C PHE A 57 -6.02 -2.88 -20.91
N ASP A 58 -6.14 -3.85 -19.99
CA ASP A 58 -5.02 -4.28 -19.16
C ASP A 58 -4.13 -5.28 -19.90
N GLU A 59 -3.01 -4.80 -20.41
CA GLU A 59 -1.95 -5.62 -21.01
C GLU A 59 -1.17 -6.47 -19.98
N GLN A 60 -1.61 -6.53 -18.73
CA GLN A 60 -0.93 -7.21 -17.61
C GLN A 60 0.50 -6.70 -17.32
N ARG A 61 0.77 -5.47 -17.69
CA ARG A 61 2.00 -4.76 -17.33
C ARG A 61 1.76 -3.97 -16.07
N PHE A 62 2.04 -4.58 -14.93
CA PHE A 62 1.74 -4.02 -13.61
C PHE A 62 2.51 -2.73 -13.31
N CYS A 63 1.82 -1.76 -12.73
CA CYS A 63 2.38 -0.56 -12.11
C CYS A 63 3.35 0.22 -13.01
N ARG A 64 3.03 0.35 -14.31
CA ARG A 64 3.81 1.15 -15.26
C ARG A 64 3.88 2.61 -14.80
N LYS A 65 5.04 3.24 -14.97
CA LYS A 65 5.19 4.67 -14.71
C LYS A 65 4.24 5.48 -15.59
N PHE A 66 3.69 6.53 -15.02
CA PHE A 66 2.90 7.50 -15.77
C PHE A 66 3.81 8.35 -16.67
N PRO A 67 3.47 8.56 -17.95
CA PRO A 67 4.18 9.47 -18.84
C PRO A 67 4.15 10.91 -18.30
N LYS A 68 5.11 11.72 -18.71
CA LYS A 68 5.07 13.18 -18.45
C LYS A 68 3.84 13.77 -19.18
N GLY A 69 3.12 14.66 -18.50
CA GLY A 69 1.94 15.31 -19.09
C GLY A 69 0.69 14.42 -19.12
N SER A 70 0.68 13.30 -18.38
CA SER A 70 -0.50 12.47 -18.17
C SER A 70 -1.10 12.65 -16.79
N LEU A 71 -2.36 12.25 -16.66
CA LEU A 71 -2.99 12.04 -15.36
C LEU A 71 -2.22 10.99 -14.56
N LEU A 72 -2.33 11.05 -13.23
CA LEU A 72 -1.62 10.17 -12.30
C LEU A 72 -2.47 8.98 -11.83
N ILE A 73 -3.59 8.77 -12.51
CA ILE A 73 -4.52 7.64 -12.34
C ILE A 73 -4.86 7.09 -13.72
N ARG A 74 -5.09 5.78 -13.81
CA ARG A 74 -5.70 5.09 -14.96
C ARG A 74 -6.54 3.92 -14.49
N ILE A 75 -7.61 3.64 -15.23
CA ILE A 75 -8.48 2.48 -15.04
C ILE A 75 -8.15 1.47 -16.12
N LEU A 76 -7.87 0.24 -15.72
CA LEU A 76 -7.51 -0.85 -16.61
C LEU A 76 -8.58 -1.94 -16.52
N VAL A 77 -8.95 -2.52 -17.66
CA VAL A 77 -10.00 -3.52 -17.72
C VAL A 77 -9.52 -4.75 -18.46
N LYS A 78 -9.80 -5.91 -17.91
CA LYS A 78 -9.60 -7.20 -18.59
C LYS A 78 -10.61 -8.22 -18.08
N ASP A 79 -11.32 -8.85 -19.02
CA ASP A 79 -12.32 -9.89 -18.73
C ASP A 79 -13.32 -9.44 -17.64
N ASN A 80 -13.24 -9.99 -16.45
CA ASN A 80 -14.06 -9.64 -15.28
C ASN A 80 -13.33 -8.76 -14.26
N SER A 81 -12.19 -8.17 -14.61
CA SER A 81 -11.40 -7.34 -13.69
C SER A 81 -11.41 -5.86 -14.06
N ILE A 82 -11.57 -5.02 -13.03
CA ILE A 82 -11.36 -3.57 -13.09
C ILE A 82 -10.19 -3.24 -12.16
N SER A 83 -9.15 -2.63 -12.69
CA SER A 83 -7.97 -2.24 -11.92
C SER A 83 -7.79 -0.74 -11.96
N LEU A 84 -7.54 -0.15 -10.78
CA LEU A 84 -7.18 1.25 -10.62
C LEU A 84 -5.67 1.33 -10.33
N GLU A 85 -4.89 1.92 -11.22
CA GLU A 85 -3.49 2.26 -10.95
C GLU A 85 -3.35 3.72 -10.58
N CYS A 86 -2.70 3.98 -9.44
CA CYS A 86 -2.47 5.32 -8.91
C CYS A 86 -1.00 5.57 -8.62
N SER A 87 -0.55 6.80 -8.91
CA SER A 87 0.73 7.28 -8.41
C SER A 87 0.63 7.63 -6.93
N HIS A 88 1.53 7.10 -6.11
CA HIS A 88 1.57 7.36 -4.66
C HIS A 88 1.93 8.82 -4.30
N ILE A 89 2.29 9.65 -5.30
CA ILE A 89 2.43 11.09 -5.14
C ILE A 89 1.06 11.77 -4.99
N LEU A 90 0.04 11.22 -5.66
CA LEU A 90 -1.29 11.79 -5.70
C LEU A 90 -2.08 11.45 -4.43
N THR A 91 -2.11 10.18 -4.07
CA THR A 91 -2.96 9.66 -3.01
C THR A 91 -2.36 8.40 -2.37
N ASP A 92 -2.89 8.02 -1.21
CA ASP A 92 -2.61 6.75 -0.55
C ASP A 92 -3.67 5.67 -0.90
N GLY A 93 -3.53 4.50 -0.27
CA GLY A 93 -4.46 3.39 -0.49
C GLY A 93 -5.92 3.73 -0.15
N THR A 94 -6.15 4.53 0.89
CA THR A 94 -7.49 4.95 1.31
C THR A 94 -8.13 5.87 0.29
N GLY A 95 -7.43 6.93 -0.14
CA GLY A 95 -7.98 7.86 -1.15
C GLY A 95 -8.20 7.21 -2.52
N ALA A 96 -7.30 6.30 -2.93
CA ALA A 96 -7.49 5.52 -4.14
C ALA A 96 -8.68 4.55 -4.02
N PHE A 97 -8.88 3.95 -2.85
CA PHE A 97 -10.01 3.06 -2.62
C PHE A 97 -11.34 3.81 -2.64
N GLU A 98 -11.43 5.01 -2.05
CA GLU A 98 -12.64 5.83 -2.10
C GLU A 98 -13.01 6.20 -3.55
N PHE A 99 -12.03 6.48 -4.41
CA PHE A 99 -12.28 6.70 -5.83
C PHE A 99 -12.76 5.43 -6.55
N LEU A 100 -12.12 4.30 -6.31
CA LEU A 100 -12.55 3.01 -6.86
C LEU A 100 -13.94 2.62 -6.38
N LYS A 101 -14.23 2.79 -5.08
CA LYS A 101 -15.54 2.55 -4.47
C LYS A 101 -16.63 3.37 -5.18
N THR A 102 -16.37 4.66 -5.40
CA THR A 102 -17.29 5.55 -6.13
C THR A 102 -17.57 5.05 -7.55
N ILE A 103 -16.50 4.65 -8.28
CA ILE A 103 -16.67 4.06 -9.62
C ILE A 103 -17.51 2.78 -9.56
N LEU A 104 -17.29 1.90 -8.59
CA LEU A 104 -18.03 0.64 -8.47
C LEU A 104 -19.51 0.84 -8.13
N ILE A 105 -19.84 1.81 -7.27
CA ILE A 105 -21.23 2.17 -6.95
C ILE A 105 -21.92 2.69 -8.21
N LEU A 106 -21.35 3.66 -8.89
CA LEU A 106 -21.89 4.22 -10.14
C LEU A 106 -21.96 3.17 -11.27
N TYR A 107 -20.99 2.27 -11.34
CA TYR A 107 -21.01 1.17 -12.28
C TYR A 107 -22.17 0.19 -12.01
N SER A 108 -22.45 -0.10 -10.75
CA SER A 108 -23.58 -0.97 -10.38
C SER A 108 -24.93 -0.31 -10.73
N GLU A 109 -25.08 1.02 -10.52
CA GLU A 109 -26.27 1.78 -10.96
C GLU A 109 -26.44 1.74 -12.50
N GLU A 110 -25.37 1.98 -13.25
CA GLU A 110 -25.39 1.87 -14.72
C GLU A 110 -25.64 0.43 -15.23
N CYS A 111 -25.44 -0.55 -14.39
CA CYS A 111 -25.81 -1.95 -14.66
C CYS A 111 -27.24 -2.32 -14.21
N GLY A 112 -27.99 -1.37 -13.64
CA GLY A 112 -29.39 -1.52 -13.23
C GLY A 112 -29.58 -1.88 -11.76
N ALA A 113 -28.58 -1.73 -10.90
CA ALA A 113 -28.74 -1.92 -9.46
C ALA A 113 -29.38 -0.67 -8.80
N GLU A 114 -30.34 -0.89 -7.91
CA GLU A 114 -30.95 0.19 -7.10
C GLU A 114 -30.06 0.45 -5.87
N ILE A 115 -29.31 1.53 -5.88
CA ILE A 115 -28.43 1.90 -4.78
C ILE A 115 -29.19 2.66 -3.68
N PRO A 116 -29.08 2.23 -2.39
CA PRO A 116 -29.72 2.92 -1.29
C PRO A 116 -29.35 4.40 -1.20
N ALA A 117 -30.31 5.25 -0.82
CA ALA A 117 -30.18 6.71 -0.81
C ALA A 117 -28.93 7.23 -0.09
N LYS A 118 -28.51 6.57 0.99
CA LYS A 118 -27.31 6.92 1.77
C LYS A 118 -25.98 6.78 0.99
N TYR A 119 -25.98 6.01 -0.10
CA TYR A 119 -24.82 5.80 -0.98
C TYR A 119 -24.97 6.47 -2.34
N GLN A 120 -26.15 7.04 -2.65
CA GLN A 120 -26.40 7.72 -3.90
C GLN A 120 -25.51 8.97 -4.02
N ILE A 121 -24.90 9.13 -5.17
CA ILE A 121 -24.01 10.24 -5.49
C ILE A 121 -24.84 11.32 -6.25
N ASN A 122 -25.92 11.78 -5.61
CA ASN A 122 -26.91 12.66 -6.24
C ASN A 122 -26.42 14.09 -6.48
N ASN A 123 -25.38 14.53 -5.77
CA ASN A 123 -24.83 15.86 -5.92
C ASN A 123 -23.29 15.83 -5.86
N ALA A 124 -22.65 15.87 -7.04
CA ALA A 124 -21.20 15.92 -7.15
C ALA A 124 -20.57 17.10 -6.39
N ASP A 125 -21.27 18.23 -6.31
CA ASP A 125 -20.78 19.44 -5.63
C ASP A 125 -20.68 19.24 -4.11
N SER A 126 -21.55 18.43 -3.51
CA SER A 126 -21.46 18.09 -2.08
C SER A 126 -20.24 17.23 -1.75
N TRP A 127 -19.66 16.56 -2.73
CA TRP A 127 -18.43 15.77 -2.60
C TRP A 127 -17.16 16.61 -2.69
N VAL A 128 -17.24 17.81 -3.25
CA VAL A 128 -16.10 18.70 -3.45
C VAL A 128 -16.04 19.68 -2.29
N SER A 129 -15.23 19.39 -1.28
CA SER A 129 -14.93 20.32 -0.19
C SER A 129 -13.44 20.65 -0.16
N GLU A 130 -13.08 21.86 0.28
CA GLU A 130 -11.68 22.26 0.44
C GLU A 130 -10.90 21.32 1.35
N GLU A 131 -11.55 20.70 2.36
CA GLU A 131 -10.96 19.72 3.24
C GLU A 131 -10.38 18.50 2.51
N LYS A 132 -10.95 18.13 1.33
CA LYS A 132 -10.43 17.01 0.52
C LYS A 132 -9.14 17.33 -0.22
N TYR A 133 -8.82 18.63 -0.37
CA TYR A 133 -7.58 19.10 -1.00
C TYR A 133 -6.48 19.38 0.03
N GLU A 134 -6.79 19.41 1.32
CA GLU A 134 -5.86 19.85 2.35
C GLU A 134 -4.56 19.04 2.39
N ASP A 135 -3.47 19.73 2.76
CA ASP A 135 -2.24 19.09 3.18
C ASP A 135 -2.31 18.81 4.69
N ALA A 136 -2.89 17.67 5.06
CA ALA A 136 -3.09 17.31 6.44
C ALA A 136 -1.78 17.15 7.23
N TYR A 137 -0.65 16.86 6.58
CA TYR A 137 0.64 16.85 7.26
C TYR A 137 1.03 18.24 7.78
N ASN A 138 0.77 19.30 6.98
CA ASN A 138 1.04 20.66 7.40
C ASN A 138 0.08 21.14 8.50
N ARG A 139 -1.18 20.67 8.48
CA ARG A 139 -2.18 20.96 9.53
C ARG A 139 -1.76 20.41 10.89
N TYR A 140 -1.22 19.19 10.94
CA TYR A 140 -0.85 18.51 12.19
C TYR A 140 0.64 18.66 12.56
N PHE A 141 1.38 19.47 11.84
CA PHE A 141 2.78 19.76 12.15
C PHE A 141 2.92 20.53 13.48
N LYS A 142 3.86 20.08 14.31
CA LYS A 142 4.25 20.76 15.57
C LYS A 142 5.76 21.10 15.55
N THR A 143 6.14 22.25 16.09
CA THR A 143 7.54 22.76 16.05
C THR A 143 8.45 22.09 17.05
N ASP A 144 8.07 22.02 18.31
CA ASP A 144 8.95 21.69 19.44
C ASP A 144 8.97 20.18 19.76
N ILE A 145 9.21 19.37 18.71
CA ILE A 145 9.22 17.91 18.85
C ILE A 145 10.63 17.37 18.72
N PRO A 146 11.07 16.50 19.65
CA PRO A 146 12.40 15.90 19.63
C PRO A 146 12.65 15.13 18.33
N PRO A 147 13.88 15.14 17.79
CA PRO A 147 14.21 14.39 16.57
C PRO A 147 14.06 12.88 16.77
N MET A 148 13.71 12.17 15.71
CA MET A 148 13.69 10.71 15.75
C MET A 148 15.10 10.12 15.80
N VAL A 149 15.26 9.06 16.60
CA VAL A 149 16.49 8.26 16.63
C VAL A 149 16.67 7.56 15.27
N LYS A 150 17.91 7.59 14.78
CA LYS A 150 18.28 6.90 13.52
C LYS A 150 18.19 5.39 13.71
N ARG A 151 17.43 4.72 12.88
CA ARG A 151 17.33 3.26 12.89
C ARG A 151 18.55 2.62 12.20
N SER A 152 18.99 1.48 12.70
CA SER A 152 20.03 0.66 12.08
C SER A 152 19.55 0.03 10.77
N LYS A 153 20.48 -0.40 9.94
CA LYS A 153 20.16 -1.15 8.70
C LYS A 153 19.58 -2.52 9.06
N ALA A 154 18.56 -2.93 8.30
CA ALA A 154 17.91 -4.22 8.44
C ALA A 154 18.50 -5.29 7.50
N PHE A 155 18.18 -6.55 7.75
CA PHE A 155 18.45 -7.67 6.87
C PHE A 155 17.66 -7.52 5.55
N HIS A 156 18.23 -8.00 4.46
CA HIS A 156 17.57 -8.10 3.17
C HIS A 156 17.82 -9.48 2.57
N LEU A 157 16.79 -10.04 1.95
CA LEU A 157 16.86 -11.36 1.32
C LEU A 157 18.06 -11.47 0.36
N PRO A 158 18.79 -12.60 0.37
CA PRO A 158 20.03 -12.78 -0.39
C PRO A 158 19.83 -13.08 -1.88
N TYR A 159 18.58 -13.26 -2.32
CA TYR A 159 18.27 -13.79 -3.65
C TYR A 159 18.74 -12.89 -4.80
N SER A 160 19.06 -13.52 -5.94
CA SER A 160 19.40 -12.83 -7.18
C SER A 160 18.18 -12.16 -7.81
N LEU A 161 18.40 -11.00 -8.44
CA LEU A 161 17.32 -10.22 -9.05
C LEU A 161 17.00 -10.73 -10.46
N LYS A 162 15.71 -10.73 -10.81
CA LYS A 162 15.26 -10.93 -12.19
C LYS A 162 15.66 -9.75 -13.08
N SER A 163 15.98 -10.05 -14.33
CA SER A 163 16.27 -9.03 -15.35
C SER A 163 15.04 -8.72 -16.21
N ASN A 164 14.32 -9.75 -16.64
CA ASN A 164 13.11 -9.64 -17.45
C ASN A 164 12.16 -10.84 -17.20
N PRO A 165 10.92 -10.62 -16.74
CA PRO A 165 10.41 -9.36 -16.22
C PRO A 165 11.14 -8.94 -14.93
N ARG A 166 11.20 -7.66 -14.63
CA ARG A 166 11.91 -7.15 -13.42
C ARG A 166 11.27 -7.56 -12.11
N PHE A 167 10.01 -7.93 -12.14
CA PHE A 167 9.25 -8.45 -11.01
C PHE A 167 8.05 -9.24 -11.52
N THR A 168 7.57 -10.14 -10.68
CA THR A 168 6.35 -10.93 -10.90
C THR A 168 5.40 -10.68 -9.76
N TRP A 169 4.11 -10.88 -10.02
CA TRP A 169 3.06 -10.84 -9.03
C TRP A 169 2.37 -12.19 -8.95
N GLN A 170 2.16 -12.64 -7.73
CA GLN A 170 1.29 -13.78 -7.43
C GLN A 170 0.38 -13.41 -6.27
N TYR A 171 -0.78 -14.04 -6.19
CA TYR A 171 -1.67 -13.86 -5.07
C TYR A 171 -2.32 -15.17 -4.65
N ALA A 172 -2.65 -15.25 -3.36
CA ALA A 172 -3.37 -16.34 -2.74
C ALA A 172 -4.69 -15.82 -2.17
N ILE A 173 -5.72 -16.65 -2.19
CA ILE A 173 -7.02 -16.40 -1.55
C ILE A 173 -7.10 -17.28 -0.30
N ILE A 174 -7.53 -16.67 0.80
CA ILE A 174 -7.66 -17.31 2.10
C ILE A 174 -9.08 -17.01 2.61
N PRO A 175 -9.76 -17.97 3.25
CA PRO A 175 -11.00 -17.70 3.98
C PRO A 175 -10.77 -16.67 5.09
N LEU A 176 -11.49 -15.55 5.03
CA LEU A 176 -11.30 -14.42 5.96
C LEU A 176 -11.58 -14.85 7.43
N GLU A 177 -12.56 -15.69 7.66
CA GLU A 177 -12.89 -16.13 9.01
C GLU A 177 -11.81 -17.01 9.63
N GLU A 178 -11.12 -17.85 8.85
CA GLU A 178 -10.04 -18.71 9.39
C GLU A 178 -8.81 -17.87 9.81
N ILE A 179 -8.38 -16.93 8.99
CA ILE A 179 -7.25 -16.04 9.37
C ILE A 179 -7.63 -15.12 10.54
N LYS A 180 -8.89 -14.68 10.60
CA LYS A 180 -9.42 -13.90 11.72
C LYS A 180 -9.43 -14.70 13.02
N LYS A 181 -9.89 -15.95 12.97
CA LYS A 181 -9.89 -16.89 14.09
C LYS A 181 -8.45 -17.14 14.59
N ALA A 182 -7.50 -17.43 13.68
CA ALA A 182 -6.10 -17.60 14.04
C ALA A 182 -5.51 -16.36 14.74
N ALA A 183 -5.81 -15.16 14.23
CA ALA A 183 -5.38 -13.91 14.87
C ALA A 183 -6.06 -13.69 16.23
N GLN A 184 -7.36 -14.02 16.37
CA GLN A 184 -8.10 -13.90 17.63
C GLN A 184 -7.59 -14.86 18.70
N ILE A 185 -7.23 -16.10 18.36
CA ILE A 185 -6.59 -17.05 19.28
C ILE A 185 -5.30 -16.46 19.88
N LYS A 186 -4.55 -15.68 19.10
CA LYS A 186 -3.35 -14.98 19.57
C LYS A 186 -3.65 -13.61 20.21
N GLY A 187 -4.93 -13.18 20.30
CA GLY A 187 -5.34 -11.90 20.87
C GLY A 187 -4.91 -10.67 20.06
N VAL A 188 -4.73 -10.82 18.74
CA VAL A 188 -4.17 -9.75 17.88
C VAL A 188 -5.03 -9.49 16.63
N SER A 189 -4.74 -8.39 15.93
CA SER A 189 -5.36 -8.11 14.63
C SER A 189 -4.75 -8.97 13.51
N ILE A 190 -5.49 -9.15 12.41
CA ILE A 190 -4.98 -9.84 11.20
C ILE A 190 -3.67 -9.20 10.72
N THR A 191 -3.53 -7.87 10.79
CA THR A 191 -2.28 -7.19 10.39
C THR A 191 -1.11 -7.59 11.26
N VAL A 192 -1.28 -7.61 12.58
CA VAL A 192 -0.24 -8.05 13.53
C VAL A 192 0.14 -9.50 13.26
N TYR A 193 -0.85 -10.37 13.07
CA TYR A 193 -0.63 -11.78 12.79
C TYR A 193 0.19 -11.98 11.51
N LEU A 194 -0.22 -11.37 10.39
CA LEU A 194 0.48 -11.50 9.10
C LEU A 194 1.87 -10.87 9.11
N VAL A 195 2.09 -9.78 9.84
CA VAL A 195 3.42 -9.18 10.05
C VAL A 195 4.31 -10.13 10.84
N SER A 196 3.73 -10.83 11.82
CA SER A 196 4.47 -11.83 12.62
C SER A 196 4.86 -13.03 11.77
N VAL A 197 3.96 -13.53 10.90
CA VAL A 197 4.29 -14.57 9.92
C VAL A 197 5.42 -14.11 8.99
N TYR A 198 5.35 -12.87 8.51
CA TYR A 198 6.41 -12.31 7.66
C TYR A 198 7.79 -12.32 8.35
N LEU A 199 7.83 -11.88 9.62
CA LEU A 199 9.08 -11.86 10.41
C LEU A 199 9.58 -13.27 10.71
N PHE A 200 8.68 -14.21 11.02
CA PHE A 200 9.02 -15.60 11.29
C PHE A 200 9.65 -16.26 10.06
N VAL A 201 9.03 -16.12 8.90
CA VAL A 201 9.57 -16.64 7.63
C VAL A 201 10.92 -16.00 7.28
N LEU A 202 11.09 -14.69 7.52
CA LEU A 202 12.40 -14.04 7.34
C LEU A 202 13.46 -14.59 8.30
N GLN A 203 13.09 -14.93 9.55
CA GLN A 203 13.99 -15.56 10.52
C GLN A 203 14.44 -16.94 10.03
N GLU A 204 13.52 -17.79 9.60
CA GLU A 204 13.86 -19.11 9.06
C GLU A 204 14.82 -19.00 7.87
N ILE A 205 14.52 -18.13 6.91
CA ILE A 205 15.42 -17.89 5.77
C ILE A 205 16.78 -17.39 6.22
N TYR A 206 16.83 -16.48 7.21
CA TYR A 206 18.08 -15.97 7.75
C TYR A 206 18.91 -17.06 8.43
N GLU A 207 18.29 -17.92 9.24
CA GLU A 207 18.96 -18.99 9.99
C GLU A 207 19.52 -20.06 9.06
N ASN A 208 18.84 -20.38 7.98
CA ASN A 208 19.26 -21.34 6.95
C ASN A 208 20.41 -20.83 6.06
N LEU A 209 20.80 -19.54 6.15
CA LEU A 209 21.94 -19.04 5.41
C LEU A 209 23.25 -19.60 5.94
N ASN A 210 24.21 -19.87 5.04
CA ASN A 210 25.58 -20.21 5.42
C ASN A 210 26.15 -19.12 6.37
N GLY A 211 26.84 -19.56 7.44
CA GLY A 211 27.43 -18.69 8.47
C GLY A 211 28.36 -17.60 7.93
N PHE A 212 29.07 -17.88 6.82
CA PHE A 212 29.96 -16.92 6.13
C PHE A 212 29.25 -15.96 5.18
N SER A 213 27.93 -16.08 5.02
CA SER A 213 27.17 -15.19 4.14
C SER A 213 27.29 -13.74 4.60
N ARG A 214 27.69 -12.86 3.66
CA ARG A 214 27.71 -11.39 3.89
C ARG A 214 26.35 -10.83 4.35
N TYR A 215 25.25 -11.52 4.06
CA TYR A 215 23.89 -11.12 4.44
C TYR A 215 23.65 -11.31 5.95
N LYS A 216 24.33 -12.26 6.61
CA LYS A 216 24.25 -12.46 8.08
C LYS A 216 24.85 -11.31 8.92
N LYS A 217 25.52 -10.35 8.32
CA LYS A 217 26.03 -9.16 9.03
C LYS A 217 24.92 -8.27 9.60
N ARG A 218 23.70 -8.33 9.07
CA ARG A 218 22.56 -7.53 9.53
C ARG A 218 21.56 -8.46 10.20
N LYS A 219 21.43 -8.31 11.51
CA LYS A 219 20.67 -9.23 12.37
C LYS A 219 19.31 -8.68 12.79
N LYS A 220 18.86 -7.52 12.27
CA LYS A 220 17.53 -6.98 12.52
C LYS A 220 16.62 -7.27 11.35
N LEU A 221 15.50 -7.93 11.64
CA LEU A 221 14.39 -8.12 10.72
C LEU A 221 13.34 -7.07 11.03
N ARG A 222 12.90 -6.30 10.05
CA ARG A 222 11.97 -5.20 10.25
C ARG A 222 11.02 -5.09 9.08
N ILE A 223 9.73 -4.96 9.37
CA ILE A 223 8.68 -4.83 8.36
C ILE A 223 8.11 -3.43 8.41
N GLN A 224 8.00 -2.80 7.25
CA GLN A 224 7.30 -1.54 7.10
C GLN A 224 5.81 -1.81 6.92
N VAL A 225 4.99 -1.24 7.80
CA VAL A 225 3.52 -1.36 7.78
C VAL A 225 2.92 0.04 7.66
N PRO A 226 2.28 0.39 6.53
CA PRO A 226 1.59 1.67 6.38
C PRO A 226 0.42 1.79 7.36
N VAL A 227 0.23 2.99 7.90
CA VAL A 227 -0.87 3.35 8.80
C VAL A 227 -1.63 4.52 8.21
N ASN A 228 -2.95 4.40 8.12
CA ASN A 228 -3.83 5.49 7.73
C ASN A 228 -3.94 6.50 8.89
N LEU A 229 -3.41 7.69 8.70
CA LEU A 229 -3.39 8.70 9.75
C LEU A 229 -4.76 9.33 10.03
N ARG A 230 -5.73 9.16 9.13
CA ARG A 230 -7.11 9.65 9.34
C ARG A 230 -7.79 8.98 10.54
N ASN A 231 -7.32 7.80 10.93
CA ASN A 231 -7.80 7.10 12.12
C ASN A 231 -7.25 7.69 13.44
N ILE A 232 -6.18 8.51 13.36
CA ILE A 232 -5.50 9.12 14.51
C ILE A 232 -5.75 10.63 14.51
N PHE A 233 -5.68 11.24 13.33
CA PHE A 233 -5.85 12.67 13.13
C PHE A 233 -7.05 12.91 12.18
N PRO A 234 -8.19 13.40 12.69
CA PRO A 234 -9.37 13.63 11.86
C PRO A 234 -9.07 14.50 10.64
N SER A 235 -9.24 13.94 9.45
CA SER A 235 -9.07 14.65 8.18
C SER A 235 -9.89 13.98 7.09
N LYS A 236 -10.48 14.78 6.20
CA LYS A 236 -11.20 14.31 5.01
C LYS A 236 -10.32 14.33 3.76
N THR A 237 -9.03 14.64 3.90
CA THR A 237 -8.14 14.72 2.75
C THR A 237 -8.13 13.44 1.93
N MET A 238 -8.19 13.57 0.61
CA MET A 238 -8.00 12.46 -0.34
C MET A 238 -6.55 12.38 -0.86
N ARG A 239 -5.70 13.31 -0.42
CA ARG A 239 -4.27 13.26 -0.69
C ARG A 239 -3.59 12.20 0.18
N ASN A 240 -2.33 11.94 -0.10
CA ASN A 240 -1.54 11.00 0.71
C ASN A 240 -1.41 11.51 2.15
N PHE A 241 -2.05 10.81 3.09
CA PHE A 241 -1.97 11.06 4.53
C PHE A 241 -1.76 9.74 5.27
N SER A 242 -0.63 9.10 4.97
CA SER A 242 -0.21 7.83 5.58
C SER A 242 1.24 7.92 6.03
N LEU A 243 1.53 7.34 7.18
CA LEU A 243 2.89 7.06 7.64
C LEU A 243 3.04 5.55 7.80
N PHE A 244 4.20 5.13 8.29
CA PHE A 244 4.45 3.72 8.53
C PHE A 244 5.07 3.50 9.90
N VAL A 245 4.70 2.38 10.49
CA VAL A 245 5.34 1.80 11.66
C VAL A 245 6.29 0.69 11.22
N MET A 246 7.26 0.35 12.04
CA MET A 246 8.30 -0.59 11.66
C MET A 246 8.61 -1.60 12.79
N PRO A 247 7.70 -2.53 13.09
CA PRO A 247 7.98 -3.58 14.07
C PRO A 247 9.19 -4.42 13.65
N GLU A 248 10.01 -4.80 14.62
CA GLU A 248 11.27 -5.51 14.40
C GLU A 248 11.52 -6.61 15.41
N ILE A 249 12.33 -7.59 15.01
CA ILE A 249 13.03 -8.52 15.91
C ILE A 249 14.54 -8.43 15.70
N ASP A 250 15.32 -8.67 16.74
CA ASP A 250 16.77 -8.60 16.72
C ASP A 250 17.39 -10.00 16.98
N LEU A 251 17.83 -10.66 15.95
CA LEU A 251 18.39 -12.02 15.99
C LEU A 251 19.71 -12.13 16.78
N ARG A 252 20.24 -11.04 17.31
CA ARG A 252 21.35 -11.09 18.28
C ARG A 252 20.90 -11.63 19.63
N LEU A 253 19.59 -11.56 19.91
CA LEU A 253 18.99 -12.06 21.14
C LEU A 253 18.64 -13.55 21.09
N GLY A 254 18.89 -14.19 19.96
CA GLY A 254 18.61 -15.61 19.72
C GLY A 254 17.44 -15.84 18.77
N HIS A 255 17.02 -17.11 18.70
CA HIS A 255 15.84 -17.53 17.96
C HIS A 255 14.56 -17.09 18.68
N TYR A 256 13.57 -16.62 17.93
CA TYR A 256 12.25 -16.25 18.44
C TYR A 256 11.22 -17.30 18.06
N MET A 257 10.48 -17.81 19.05
CA MET A 257 9.27 -18.58 18.79
C MET A 257 8.19 -17.67 18.18
N PHE A 258 7.27 -18.24 17.41
CA PHE A 258 6.23 -17.45 16.74
C PHE A 258 5.43 -16.57 17.72
N ASP A 259 5.08 -17.10 18.90
CA ASP A 259 4.31 -16.36 19.92
C ASP A 259 5.10 -15.18 20.51
N GLU A 260 6.40 -15.30 20.62
CA GLU A 260 7.27 -14.19 21.05
C GLU A 260 7.30 -13.08 19.99
N ILE A 261 7.32 -13.45 18.69
CA ILE A 261 7.23 -12.48 17.59
C ILE A 261 5.87 -11.79 17.62
N VAL A 262 4.76 -12.53 17.76
CA VAL A 262 3.40 -11.97 17.84
C VAL A 262 3.29 -10.96 18.97
N LYS A 263 3.75 -11.31 20.17
CA LYS A 263 3.75 -10.42 21.33
C LYS A 263 4.58 -9.16 21.09
N SER A 264 5.78 -9.33 20.55
CA SER A 264 6.70 -8.23 20.24
C SER A 264 6.10 -7.28 19.20
N VAL A 265 5.57 -7.80 18.08
CA VAL A 265 4.94 -7.02 17.02
C VAL A 265 3.73 -6.26 17.54
N TYR A 266 2.87 -6.91 18.33
CA TYR A 266 1.69 -6.28 18.93
C TYR A 266 2.05 -5.05 19.75
N HIS A 267 3.00 -5.17 20.69
CA HIS A 267 3.39 -4.06 21.55
C HIS A 267 4.09 -2.95 20.78
N GLN A 268 4.97 -3.27 19.83
CA GLN A 268 5.64 -2.28 19.00
C GLN A 268 4.66 -1.52 18.11
N MET A 269 3.72 -2.21 17.45
CA MET A 269 2.72 -1.55 16.61
C MET A 269 1.81 -0.65 17.44
N LYS A 270 1.35 -1.09 18.62
CA LYS A 270 0.55 -0.28 19.53
C LYS A 270 1.28 0.97 19.97
N LEU A 271 2.56 0.84 20.32
CA LEU A 271 3.39 1.98 20.73
C LEU A 271 3.65 2.94 19.56
N GLU A 272 4.06 2.43 18.39
CA GLU A 272 4.43 3.27 17.24
C GLU A 272 3.22 3.97 16.59
N THR A 273 1.98 3.49 16.82
CA THR A 273 0.74 4.15 16.39
C THR A 273 0.20 5.14 17.41
N ASP A 274 0.87 5.34 18.55
CA ASP A 274 0.53 6.41 19.49
C ASP A 274 0.62 7.78 18.83
N GLU A 275 -0.35 8.64 19.12
CA GLU A 275 -0.47 9.98 18.51
C GLU A 275 0.80 10.81 18.65
N LYS A 276 1.46 10.78 19.84
CA LYS A 276 2.67 11.57 20.10
C LYS A 276 3.84 11.09 19.26
N LEU A 277 3.98 9.76 19.07
CA LEU A 277 5.04 9.19 18.24
C LEU A 277 4.79 9.40 16.74
N ILE A 278 3.54 9.34 16.29
CA ILE A 278 3.17 9.72 14.93
C ILE A 278 3.45 11.20 14.68
N ASN A 279 3.10 12.10 15.61
CA ASN A 279 3.44 13.52 15.50
C ASN A 279 4.95 13.76 15.37
N LYS A 280 5.77 12.97 16.05
CA LYS A 280 7.22 13.01 15.91
C LYS A 280 7.68 12.69 14.48
N ASN A 281 7.01 11.73 13.83
CA ASN A 281 7.26 11.39 12.42
C ASN A 281 6.81 12.50 11.47
N ILE A 282 5.61 13.06 11.69
CA ILE A 282 5.08 14.20 10.91
C ILE A 282 6.05 15.37 10.99
N SER A 283 6.42 15.77 12.20
CA SER A 283 7.29 16.93 12.44
C SER A 283 8.68 16.76 11.84
N ARG A 284 9.24 15.57 11.88
CA ARG A 284 10.51 15.27 11.18
C ARG A 284 10.41 15.46 9.67
N ASN A 285 9.33 14.94 9.06
CA ASN A 285 9.16 14.98 7.61
C ASN A 285 8.87 16.41 7.13
N VAL A 286 7.88 17.08 7.70
CA VAL A 286 7.48 18.45 7.35
C VAL A 286 8.52 19.49 7.77
N GLY A 287 9.10 19.34 8.98
CA GLY A 287 10.06 20.31 9.50
C GLY A 287 11.31 20.47 8.65
N SER A 288 11.75 19.40 7.96
CA SER A 288 12.88 19.51 7.05
C SER A 288 12.55 20.31 5.79
N GLU A 289 11.30 20.28 5.32
CA GLU A 289 10.84 21.02 4.13
C GLU A 289 10.56 22.50 4.43
N ARG A 290 10.22 22.83 5.67
CA ARG A 290 9.94 24.23 6.11
C ARG A 290 11.19 25.08 6.26
N LYS A 291 12.38 24.48 6.38
CA LYS A 291 13.64 25.24 6.52
C LYS A 291 13.91 26.07 5.26
N LEU A 292 14.06 27.38 5.41
CA LEU A 292 14.30 28.31 4.29
C LEU A 292 15.47 27.89 3.44
N PHE A 293 16.58 27.46 4.06
CA PHE A 293 17.74 26.94 3.34
C PHE A 293 17.37 25.76 2.42
N VAL A 294 16.56 24.79 2.90
CA VAL A 294 16.13 23.65 2.09
C VAL A 294 15.21 24.13 0.96
N ARG A 295 14.37 25.13 1.21
CA ARG A 295 13.49 25.72 0.17
C ARG A 295 14.27 26.34 -0.97
N GLY A 296 15.36 27.05 -0.68
CA GLY A 296 16.19 27.74 -1.67
C GLY A 296 17.12 26.83 -2.52
N ILE A 297 17.28 25.54 -2.16
CA ILE A 297 18.11 24.63 -2.97
C ILE A 297 17.38 24.28 -4.29
N PRO A 298 18.03 24.45 -5.47
CA PRO A 298 17.48 24.02 -6.75
C PRO A 298 17.15 22.51 -6.79
N LEU A 299 16.09 22.15 -7.51
CA LEU A 299 15.54 20.79 -7.51
C LEU A 299 16.54 19.73 -8.00
N PHE A 300 17.44 20.06 -8.91
CA PHE A 300 18.46 19.11 -9.40
C PHE A 300 19.44 18.71 -8.28
N LEU A 301 19.86 19.64 -7.42
CA LEU A 301 20.70 19.35 -6.26
C LEU A 301 19.90 18.59 -5.18
N LYS A 302 18.65 19.02 -4.90
CA LYS A 302 17.78 18.28 -3.99
C LYS A 302 17.59 16.82 -4.42
N SER A 303 17.41 16.59 -5.71
CA SER A 303 17.15 15.23 -6.23
C SER A 303 18.35 14.29 -6.03
N LEU A 304 19.58 14.82 -6.13
CA LEU A 304 20.80 14.06 -5.84
C LEU A 304 20.86 13.69 -4.33
N ILE A 305 20.69 14.69 -3.46
CA ILE A 305 20.72 14.50 -2.00
C ILE A 305 19.60 13.54 -1.55
N LEU A 306 18.39 13.71 -2.06
CA LEU A 306 17.25 12.86 -1.72
C LEU A 306 17.44 11.42 -2.20
N ARG A 307 18.08 11.20 -3.37
CA ARG A 307 18.41 9.86 -3.84
C ARG A 307 19.38 9.14 -2.89
N LEU A 308 20.44 9.83 -2.44
CA LEU A 308 21.38 9.28 -1.47
C LEU A 308 20.71 8.98 -0.13
N LYS A 309 19.88 9.90 0.38
CA LYS A 309 19.08 9.70 1.60
C LYS A 309 18.07 8.55 1.47
N TYR A 310 17.43 8.41 0.32
CA TYR A 310 16.47 7.32 0.07
C TYR A 310 17.12 5.94 0.23
N TYR A 311 18.33 5.75 -0.31
CA TYR A 311 19.03 4.47 -0.16
C TYR A 311 19.64 4.26 1.23
N SER A 312 20.13 5.30 1.88
CA SER A 312 20.82 5.19 3.17
C SER A 312 19.87 5.21 4.38
N LEU A 313 18.79 5.98 4.32
CA LEU A 313 17.84 6.18 5.43
C LEU A 313 16.44 5.62 5.14
N GLY A 314 16.16 5.23 3.91
CA GLY A 314 14.89 4.65 3.48
C GLY A 314 14.95 3.13 3.46
N THR A 315 15.04 2.55 2.26
CA THR A 315 14.92 1.10 2.02
C THR A 315 15.93 0.23 2.77
N SER A 316 17.07 0.78 3.19
CA SER A 316 18.06 0.03 3.98
C SER A 316 17.60 -0.28 5.41
N GLN A 317 16.56 0.38 5.90
CA GLN A 317 16.11 0.27 7.30
C GLN A 317 15.07 -0.83 7.54
N TYR A 318 14.47 -1.42 6.49
CA TYR A 318 13.46 -2.46 6.62
C TYR A 318 13.68 -3.60 5.62
N SER A 319 13.25 -4.79 6.02
CA SER A 319 13.46 -6.05 5.29
C SER A 319 12.36 -6.33 4.28
N GLY A 320 11.14 -5.87 4.57
CA GLY A 320 9.95 -6.10 3.78
C GLY A 320 8.89 -5.03 4.01
N VAL A 321 7.82 -5.08 3.22
CA VAL A 321 6.62 -4.24 3.36
C VAL A 321 5.41 -5.15 3.40
N LEU A 322 4.50 -4.90 4.32
CA LEU A 322 3.16 -5.48 4.32
C LEU A 322 2.14 -4.34 4.37
N THR A 323 1.37 -4.19 3.30
CA THR A 323 0.30 -3.19 3.17
C THR A 323 -1.05 -3.87 3.29
N ASN A 324 -1.83 -3.53 4.31
CA ASN A 324 -3.19 -4.02 4.48
C ASN A 324 -4.19 -2.89 4.19
N LEU A 325 -5.06 -3.11 3.20
CA LEU A 325 -6.13 -2.17 2.87
C LEU A 325 -7.27 -2.18 3.92
N GLY A 326 -7.32 -3.23 4.73
CA GLY A 326 -8.37 -3.43 5.73
C GLY A 326 -9.64 -4.04 5.16
N LYS A 327 -10.73 -3.92 5.94
CA LYS A 327 -12.06 -4.37 5.53
C LYS A 327 -12.63 -3.40 4.49
N ILE A 328 -13.06 -3.95 3.38
CA ILE A 328 -13.72 -3.22 2.30
C ILE A 328 -15.24 -3.26 2.56
N ASP A 329 -15.85 -2.10 2.67
CA ASP A 329 -17.29 -1.91 2.89
C ASP A 329 -17.94 -1.24 1.69
N LEU A 330 -18.96 -1.90 1.14
CA LEU A 330 -19.73 -1.47 -0.04
C LEU A 330 -21.22 -1.70 0.18
N PRO A 331 -22.11 -0.98 -0.54
CA PRO A 331 -23.54 -1.33 -0.59
C PRO A 331 -23.72 -2.79 -1.01
N ASN A 332 -24.73 -3.47 -0.46
CA ASN A 332 -24.98 -4.88 -0.78
C ASN A 332 -25.18 -5.12 -2.27
N GLU A 333 -25.84 -4.22 -2.96
CA GLU A 333 -26.13 -4.25 -4.39
C GLU A 333 -24.83 -4.21 -5.21
N THR A 334 -23.91 -3.35 -4.83
CA THR A 334 -22.57 -3.27 -5.44
C THR A 334 -21.72 -4.49 -5.06
N ALA A 335 -21.74 -4.88 -3.77
CA ALA A 335 -21.01 -6.04 -3.25
C ALA A 335 -21.44 -7.33 -3.94
N GLY A 336 -22.74 -7.47 -4.28
CA GLY A 336 -23.29 -8.61 -5.00
C GLY A 336 -22.65 -8.89 -6.36
N LEU A 337 -22.09 -7.87 -7.03
CA LEU A 337 -21.40 -7.99 -8.32
C LEU A 337 -19.93 -8.43 -8.17
N ILE A 338 -19.36 -8.32 -6.98
CA ILE A 338 -17.93 -8.47 -6.72
C ILE A 338 -17.64 -9.86 -6.16
N ASP A 339 -16.54 -10.44 -6.59
CA ASP A 339 -16.02 -11.70 -6.07
C ASP A 339 -14.93 -11.44 -5.00
N TYR A 340 -13.87 -10.69 -5.33
CA TYR A 340 -12.83 -10.29 -4.38
C TYR A 340 -12.03 -9.09 -4.88
N PHE A 341 -11.19 -8.54 -3.97
CA PHE A 341 -10.23 -7.49 -4.28
C PHE A 341 -8.79 -8.00 -4.17
N VAL A 342 -7.88 -7.36 -4.92
CA VAL A 342 -6.44 -7.59 -4.79
C VAL A 342 -5.74 -6.25 -4.62
N MET A 343 -4.97 -6.10 -3.55
CA MET A 343 -4.08 -4.96 -3.33
C MET A 343 -2.69 -5.29 -3.84
N THR A 344 -2.22 -4.57 -4.86
CA THR A 344 -0.87 -4.71 -5.40
C THR A 344 -0.03 -3.51 -4.97
N PRO A 345 0.87 -3.65 -3.98
CA PRO A 345 1.74 -2.56 -3.55
C PRO A 345 2.66 -2.09 -4.68
N PRO A 346 3.34 -0.94 -4.51
CA PRO A 346 4.38 -0.53 -5.47
C PRO A 346 5.40 -1.63 -5.70
N PRO A 347 5.90 -1.78 -6.94
CA PRO A 347 6.86 -2.82 -7.28
C PRO A 347 8.08 -2.83 -6.36
N PRO A 348 8.58 -4.02 -6.00
CA PRO A 348 9.80 -4.15 -5.22
C PRO A 348 11.00 -3.54 -5.95
N ASN A 349 12.09 -3.33 -5.23
CA ASN A 349 13.31 -2.73 -5.75
C ASN A 349 14.53 -3.60 -5.48
N LYS A 350 15.73 -3.13 -5.86
CA LYS A 350 16.98 -3.90 -5.71
C LYS A 350 17.30 -4.30 -4.27
N MET A 351 16.86 -3.54 -3.27
CA MET A 351 17.07 -3.85 -1.85
C MET A 351 15.86 -4.55 -1.26
N LEU A 352 14.69 -3.96 -1.44
CA LEU A 352 13.42 -4.49 -0.99
C LEU A 352 12.86 -5.43 -2.07
N LYS A 353 13.15 -6.70 -1.94
CA LYS A 353 12.95 -7.69 -3.00
C LYS A 353 11.53 -8.24 -3.05
N ILE A 354 10.82 -8.21 -1.92
CA ILE A 354 9.46 -8.72 -1.80
C ILE A 354 8.59 -7.70 -1.07
N CYS A 355 7.37 -7.49 -1.59
CA CYS A 355 6.33 -6.67 -0.98
C CYS A 355 5.04 -7.49 -0.90
N CYS A 356 4.32 -7.39 0.22
CA CYS A 356 3.05 -8.06 0.43
C CYS A 356 1.91 -7.06 0.51
N GLY A 357 0.81 -7.32 -0.22
CA GLY A 357 -0.45 -6.60 -0.14
C GLY A 357 -1.55 -7.48 0.39
N VAL A 358 -2.45 -6.91 1.18
CA VAL A 358 -3.57 -7.61 1.81
C VAL A 358 -4.86 -6.83 1.54
N ALA A 359 -5.91 -7.53 1.13
CA ALA A 359 -7.25 -6.96 1.00
C ALA A 359 -8.30 -7.98 1.46
N GLY A 360 -9.19 -7.57 2.35
CA GLY A 360 -10.30 -8.40 2.83
C GLY A 360 -11.64 -7.92 2.28
N PHE A 361 -12.42 -8.83 1.70
CA PHE A 361 -13.76 -8.53 1.20
C PHE A 361 -14.67 -9.74 1.37
N ASP A 362 -15.87 -9.52 1.92
CA ASP A 362 -16.85 -10.55 2.22
C ASP A 362 -16.21 -11.70 3.02
N ARG A 363 -16.14 -12.89 2.48
CA ARG A 363 -15.54 -14.07 3.12
C ARG A 363 -14.10 -14.34 2.71
N LYS A 364 -13.54 -13.55 1.83
CA LYS A 364 -12.22 -13.76 1.23
C LYS A 364 -11.21 -12.73 1.70
N LEU A 365 -10.00 -13.19 1.99
CA LEU A 365 -8.83 -12.35 2.14
C LEU A 365 -7.83 -12.71 1.07
N THR A 366 -7.33 -11.72 0.35
CA THR A 366 -6.28 -11.91 -0.65
C THR A 366 -4.94 -11.46 -0.11
N LEU A 367 -3.92 -12.30 -0.31
CA LEU A 367 -2.51 -11.97 -0.12
C LEU A 367 -1.86 -11.87 -1.48
N SER A 368 -1.26 -10.74 -1.79
CA SER A 368 -0.50 -10.53 -3.03
C SER A 368 0.98 -10.34 -2.73
N PHE A 369 1.83 -11.00 -3.48
CA PHE A 369 3.27 -10.90 -3.35
C PHE A 369 3.88 -10.35 -4.64
N GLY A 370 4.59 -9.24 -4.53
CA GLY A 370 5.44 -8.73 -5.58
C GLY A 370 6.87 -9.17 -5.33
N ASN A 371 7.48 -9.90 -6.28
CA ASN A 371 8.80 -10.46 -6.14
C ASN A 371 9.70 -10.06 -7.31
N SER A 372 10.85 -9.45 -7.01
CA SER A 372 11.87 -9.07 -8.00
C SER A 372 13.02 -10.07 -8.12
N THR A 373 12.88 -11.26 -7.51
CA THR A 373 13.95 -12.27 -7.45
C THR A 373 13.60 -13.55 -8.20
N HIS A 374 14.59 -14.37 -8.48
CA HIS A 374 14.38 -15.71 -9.07
C HIS A 374 13.82 -16.72 -8.07
N SER A 375 14.02 -16.50 -6.76
CA SER A 375 13.52 -17.39 -5.71
C SER A 375 12.07 -17.07 -5.37
N GLN A 376 11.27 -18.09 -5.10
CA GLN A 376 9.91 -18.01 -4.54
C GLN A 376 9.86 -18.54 -3.10
N GLU A 377 11.01 -18.86 -2.50
CA GLU A 377 11.13 -19.48 -1.17
C GLU A 377 10.38 -18.69 -0.09
N PHE A 378 10.38 -17.36 -0.15
CA PHE A 378 9.68 -16.56 0.85
C PHE A 378 8.17 -16.75 0.77
N GLU A 379 7.59 -16.67 -0.43
CA GLU A 379 6.15 -16.83 -0.64
C GLU A 379 5.68 -18.24 -0.32
N GLU A 380 6.46 -19.23 -0.72
CA GLU A 380 6.20 -20.65 -0.45
C GLU A 380 6.17 -20.91 1.05
N LYS A 381 7.21 -20.52 1.80
CA LYS A 381 7.26 -20.64 3.26
C LYS A 381 6.16 -19.85 3.97
N PHE A 382 5.80 -18.68 3.44
CA PHE A 382 4.72 -17.88 4.02
C PHE A 382 3.37 -18.61 3.90
N LEU A 383 3.07 -19.18 2.73
CA LEU A 383 1.83 -19.90 2.50
C LEU A 383 1.83 -21.28 3.21
N GLU A 384 2.97 -21.96 3.25
CA GLU A 384 3.16 -23.20 4.00
C GLU A 384 2.87 -22.98 5.49
N PHE A 385 3.46 -21.96 6.11
CA PHE A 385 3.17 -21.61 7.50
C PHE A 385 1.67 -21.41 7.76
N LEU A 386 0.95 -20.72 6.86
CA LEU A 386 -0.50 -20.56 7.01
C LEU A 386 -1.23 -21.90 6.91
N SER A 387 -0.82 -22.77 5.99
CA SER A 387 -1.42 -24.10 5.84
C SER A 387 -1.18 -24.97 7.09
N ASP A 388 0.01 -24.90 7.70
CA ASP A 388 0.36 -25.60 8.95
C ASP A 388 -0.48 -25.10 10.15
N GLN A 389 -0.98 -23.88 10.07
CA GLN A 389 -1.94 -23.32 11.03
C GLN A 389 -3.40 -23.68 10.67
N ASN A 390 -3.63 -24.65 9.80
CA ASN A 390 -4.95 -25.07 9.31
C ASN A 390 -5.74 -23.96 8.61
N ILE A 391 -5.06 -23.00 7.98
CA ILE A 391 -5.66 -21.96 7.16
C ILE A 391 -5.58 -22.40 5.69
N PRO A 392 -6.69 -22.79 5.05
CA PRO A 392 -6.68 -23.24 3.66
C PRO A 392 -6.25 -22.08 2.72
N VAL A 393 -5.34 -22.39 1.81
CA VAL A 393 -4.76 -21.42 0.89
C VAL A 393 -4.98 -21.86 -0.55
N GLU A 394 -5.64 -21.01 -1.34
CA GLU A 394 -5.77 -21.15 -2.79
C GLU A 394 -4.78 -20.19 -3.46
N GLN A 395 -3.74 -20.70 -4.09
CA GLN A 395 -2.76 -19.87 -4.80
C GLN A 395 -3.19 -19.65 -6.24
N LYS A 396 -3.24 -18.38 -6.65
CA LYS A 396 -3.45 -17.98 -8.04
C LYS A 396 -2.26 -17.14 -8.52
N ILE A 397 -1.70 -17.55 -9.65
CA ILE A 397 -0.54 -16.85 -10.25
C ILE A 397 -1.07 -15.86 -11.28
N SER A 398 -0.69 -14.61 -11.13
CA SER A 398 -0.87 -13.58 -12.16
C SER A 398 0.30 -13.70 -13.15
N LYS A 399 0.02 -13.89 -14.45
CA LYS A 399 1.03 -13.95 -15.51
C LYS A 399 1.48 -12.56 -15.94
#